data_8b83827c2110b663c2d666679084f026
#
_entry.id   8b83827c2110b663c2d666679084f026
#
_cell.length_a   1.000
_cell.length_b   1.000
_cell.length_c   1.000
_cell.angle_alpha   90.00
_cell.angle_beta   90.00
_cell.angle_gamma   90.00
#
_symmetry.space_group_name_H-M   'P 1'
#
loop_
_entity.id
_entity.type
_entity.pdbx_description
1 polymer ?
#
loop_
_entity_poly.entity_id
_entity_poly.type
_entity_poly.pdbx_seq_one_letter_code
_entity_poly.pdbx_strand_id
1 'polypeptide(L)'
;MSTLMLPQRSYLLLGRMLSITIVLGAVVMLLLFSACSGNRKVLGEAITERDSLPVLDTKGVMTLISDSGITRYRINTEEWLVFDRKSPSYWAFERGIFMEKFDSVFNVEASVKADTAYYYDKQKLWKLMGNVDISNLRGERFETELLYWDQNKHTIYSDKFIRIEQPDRIIMGHGFDSNEQMTIYTIRKPAGIFYVDDDSMTPADSLQTGVDQAGGVQKDSIKP
;
A
#
# COMPACT_ATOMS: atom_id res chain seq x y z
N MET A 1 28.95 16.38 97.87
CA MET A 1 27.99 15.85 96.95
C MET A 1 26.86 16.88 96.77
N SER A 2 26.89 17.71 95.77
CA SER A 2 25.87 18.76 95.55
C SER A 2 25.06 18.37 94.30
N THR A 3 23.86 17.94 94.57
CA THR A 3 22.88 17.59 93.52
C THR A 3 22.24 18.89 93.05
N LEU A 4 22.52 19.29 91.82
CA LEU A 4 21.87 20.42 91.13
C LEU A 4 20.46 20.02 90.77
N MET A 5 19.47 20.49 91.53
CA MET A 5 18.07 20.44 91.18
C MET A 5 17.82 21.56 90.12
N LEU A 6 17.68 21.18 88.90
CA LEU A 6 17.14 22.05 87.84
C LEU A 6 15.65 22.29 88.02
N PRO A 7 15.11 23.51 87.80
CA PRO A 7 13.73 23.82 88.10
C PRO A 7 12.76 23.08 87.15
N GLN A 8 11.76 22.44 87.71
CA GLN A 8 10.73 21.63 87.06
C GLN A 8 9.97 22.34 85.90
N ARG A 9 10.03 23.68 85.88
CA ARG A 9 9.42 24.49 84.78
C ARG A 9 10.13 24.36 83.44
N SER A 10 11.41 24.06 83.41
CA SER A 10 12.17 23.97 82.16
C SER A 10 11.81 22.73 81.32
N TYR A 11 11.47 21.60 81.99
CA TYR A 11 11.04 20.39 81.24
C TYR A 11 9.67 20.51 80.56
N LEU A 12 8.75 21.31 81.20
CA LEU A 12 7.42 21.58 80.67
C LEU A 12 7.50 22.44 79.41
N LEU A 13 8.41 23.42 79.39
CA LEU A 13 8.62 24.27 78.20
C LEU A 13 9.32 23.49 77.09
N LEU A 14 10.29 22.65 77.43
CA LEU A 14 11.01 21.81 76.46
C LEU A 14 10.03 20.77 75.80
N GLY A 15 9.17 20.14 76.62
CA GLY A 15 8.15 19.21 76.10
C GLY A 15 7.13 19.89 75.16
N ARG A 16 6.70 21.12 75.47
CA ARG A 16 5.78 21.88 74.62
C ARG A 16 6.46 22.29 73.30
N MET A 17 7.74 22.72 73.32
CA MET A 17 8.48 23.04 72.12
C MET A 17 8.68 21.80 71.25
N LEU A 18 9.03 20.65 71.81
CA LEU A 18 9.17 19.37 71.10
C LEU A 18 7.86 18.92 70.45
N SER A 19 6.74 19.07 71.16
CA SER A 19 5.41 18.73 70.59
C SER A 19 5.04 19.64 69.42
N ILE A 20 5.34 20.93 69.48
CA ILE A 20 5.06 21.89 68.42
C ILE A 20 5.89 21.56 67.19
N THR A 21 7.15 21.20 67.33
CA THR A 21 8.02 20.83 66.18
C THR A 21 7.59 19.53 65.54
N ILE A 22 7.10 18.52 66.31
CA ILE A 22 6.57 17.29 65.79
C ILE A 22 5.28 17.55 64.97
N VAL A 23 4.37 18.35 65.51
CA VAL A 23 3.10 18.69 64.84
C VAL A 23 3.37 19.48 63.57
N LEU A 24 4.29 20.45 63.61
CA LEU A 24 4.65 21.22 62.41
C LEU A 24 5.29 20.33 61.35
N GLY A 25 6.17 19.39 61.74
CA GLY A 25 6.78 18.41 60.83
C GLY A 25 5.73 17.49 60.18
N ALA A 26 4.74 17.01 60.97
CA ALA A 26 3.63 16.20 60.46
C ALA A 26 2.75 16.97 59.48
N VAL A 27 2.46 18.24 59.73
CA VAL A 27 1.68 19.09 58.83
C VAL A 27 2.43 19.34 57.50
N VAL A 28 3.74 19.63 57.56
CA VAL A 28 4.57 19.78 56.36
C VAL A 28 4.63 18.49 55.55
N MET A 29 4.75 17.33 56.19
CA MET A 29 4.77 16.04 55.55
C MET A 29 3.40 15.73 54.88
N LEU A 30 2.29 16.06 55.53
CA LEU A 30 0.93 15.92 54.94
C LEU A 30 0.74 16.84 53.71
N LEU A 31 1.29 18.07 53.74
CA LEU A 31 1.22 18.98 52.58
C LEU A 31 2.07 18.50 51.42
N LEU A 32 3.18 17.80 51.67
CA LEU A 32 4.01 17.24 50.60
C LEU A 32 3.33 16.05 49.91
N PHE A 33 2.49 15.27 50.62
CA PHE A 33 1.71 14.21 49.97
C PHE A 33 0.53 14.72 49.15
N SER A 34 0.07 15.95 49.33
CA SER A 34 -1.04 16.55 48.58
C SER A 34 -0.59 17.10 47.19
N ALA A 35 0.70 17.23 46.91
CA ALA A 35 1.25 17.81 45.70
C ALA A 35 1.19 16.89 44.48
N CYS A 36 0.74 15.64 44.62
CA CYS A 36 0.68 14.67 43.53
C CYS A 36 -0.76 14.54 42.93
N SER A 37 -1.57 15.60 42.95
CA SER A 37 -2.79 15.68 42.17
C SER A 37 -2.47 16.25 40.79
N GLY A 38 -1.68 15.50 40.00
CA GLY A 38 -1.52 15.80 38.60
C GLY A 38 -2.90 15.76 37.91
N ASN A 39 -3.33 16.89 37.38
CA ASN A 39 -4.41 16.95 36.42
C ASN A 39 -4.17 15.85 35.37
N ARG A 40 -4.83 14.73 35.49
CA ARG A 40 -4.97 13.78 34.39
C ARG A 40 -5.70 14.57 33.30
N LYS A 41 -4.95 15.10 32.32
CA LYS A 41 -5.55 15.46 31.07
C LYS A 41 -6.39 14.26 30.70
N VAL A 42 -7.68 14.46 30.54
CA VAL A 42 -8.57 13.48 29.91
C VAL A 42 -7.95 13.29 28.53
N LEU A 43 -7.07 12.28 28.42
CA LEU A 43 -6.68 11.72 27.15
C LEU A 43 -7.99 11.30 26.52
N GLY A 44 -8.33 11.93 25.39
CA GLY A 44 -9.59 11.71 24.70
C GLY A 44 -9.96 10.25 24.68
N GLU A 45 -11.26 9.97 24.56
CA GLU A 45 -11.85 8.62 24.64
C GLU A 45 -10.86 7.57 24.19
N ALA A 46 -10.56 6.64 25.09
CA ALA A 46 -9.61 5.56 24.77
C ALA A 46 -10.12 4.90 23.51
N ILE A 47 -9.33 5.00 22.42
CA ILE A 47 -9.65 4.36 21.14
C ILE A 47 -9.83 2.89 21.47
N THR A 48 -11.09 2.45 21.54
CA THR A 48 -11.49 1.12 22.00
C THR A 48 -11.12 0.06 20.94
N GLU A 49 -10.85 0.52 19.70
CA GLU A 49 -10.46 -0.33 18.58
C GLU A 49 -8.99 -0.09 18.18
N ARG A 50 -8.07 -0.51 19.05
CA ARG A 50 -6.63 -0.51 18.74
C ARG A 50 -6.30 -1.26 17.44
N ASP A 51 -7.13 -2.20 17.06
CA ASP A 51 -6.93 -3.02 15.87
C ASP A 51 -7.30 -2.29 14.57
N SER A 52 -7.99 -1.13 14.66
CA SER A 52 -8.30 -0.29 13.49
C SER A 52 -7.20 0.70 13.13
N LEU A 53 -6.25 0.94 14.04
CA LEU A 53 -5.15 1.88 13.80
C LEU A 53 -3.95 1.21 13.13
N PRO A 54 -3.25 1.94 12.24
CA PRO A 54 -1.98 1.47 11.72
C PRO A 54 -0.93 1.41 12.84
N VAL A 55 -0.04 0.44 12.79
CA VAL A 55 1.14 0.37 13.68
C VAL A 55 2.28 1.25 13.18
N LEU A 56 2.25 1.61 11.90
CA LEU A 56 3.15 2.56 11.26
C LEU A 56 2.32 3.52 10.41
N ASP A 57 2.55 4.81 10.57
CA ASP A 57 2.09 5.90 9.71
C ASP A 57 3.29 6.77 9.37
N THR A 58 3.72 6.75 8.12
CA THR A 58 4.89 7.49 7.65
C THR A 58 4.55 8.27 6.39
N LYS A 59 5.02 9.51 6.32
CA LYS A 59 4.73 10.43 5.20
C LYS A 59 6.00 10.80 4.44
N GLY A 60 5.84 11.02 3.13
CA GLY A 60 6.95 11.40 2.25
C GLY A 60 8.04 10.33 2.21
N VAL A 61 7.67 9.09 1.86
CA VAL A 61 8.55 7.92 1.95
C VAL A 61 9.23 7.64 0.61
N MET A 62 10.54 7.51 0.66
CA MET A 62 11.33 6.85 -0.38
C MET A 62 12.10 5.70 0.28
N THR A 63 11.84 4.47 -0.14
CA THR A 63 12.48 3.28 0.42
C THR A 63 13.05 2.36 -0.65
N LEU A 64 14.14 1.69 -0.31
CA LEU A 64 14.77 0.66 -1.13
C LEU A 64 14.56 -0.69 -0.46
N ILE A 65 14.07 -1.66 -1.22
CA ILE A 65 13.90 -3.04 -0.77
C ILE A 65 14.98 -3.88 -1.42
N SER A 66 15.79 -4.52 -0.57
CA SER A 66 16.89 -5.37 -1.01
C SER A 66 16.62 -6.83 -0.64
N ASP A 67 17.04 -7.74 -1.51
CA ASP A 67 17.04 -9.16 -1.28
C ASP A 67 18.45 -9.69 -1.53
N SER A 68 19.00 -10.43 -0.55
CA SER A 68 20.34 -11.04 -0.63
C SER A 68 21.45 -10.05 -1.02
N GLY A 69 21.35 -8.80 -0.50
CA GLY A 69 22.33 -7.74 -0.76
C GLY A 69 22.16 -7.00 -2.09
N ILE A 70 21.16 -7.36 -2.90
CA ILE A 70 20.84 -6.69 -4.18
C ILE A 70 19.57 -5.88 -3.99
N THR A 71 19.61 -4.58 -4.31
CA THR A 71 18.41 -3.73 -4.32
C THR A 71 17.49 -4.18 -5.45
N ARG A 72 16.26 -4.56 -5.09
CA ARG A 72 15.26 -5.07 -6.02
C ARG A 72 14.21 -4.06 -6.38
N TYR A 73 13.79 -3.23 -5.42
CA TYR A 73 12.71 -2.26 -5.63
C TYR A 73 13.02 -0.93 -4.97
N ARG A 74 12.53 0.14 -5.58
CA ARG A 74 12.38 1.47 -4.96
C ARG A 74 10.91 1.82 -4.93
N ILE A 75 10.43 2.24 -3.77
CA ILE A 75 9.05 2.69 -3.58
C ILE A 75 9.09 4.15 -3.15
N ASN A 76 8.36 4.99 -3.87
CA ASN A 76 8.07 6.38 -3.54
C ASN A 76 6.57 6.53 -3.29
N THR A 77 6.19 7.11 -2.16
CA THR A 77 4.79 7.35 -1.80
C THR A 77 4.67 8.56 -0.89
N GLU A 78 3.53 9.25 -0.93
CA GLU A 78 3.25 10.33 0.02
C GLU A 78 2.89 9.83 1.41
N GLU A 79 2.34 8.61 1.52
CA GLU A 79 1.90 8.02 2.78
C GLU A 79 2.01 6.50 2.74
N TRP A 80 2.55 5.93 3.80
CA TRP A 80 2.65 4.48 4.00
C TRP A 80 2.10 4.12 5.37
N LEU A 81 1.00 3.36 5.36
CA LEU A 81 0.33 2.85 6.56
C LEU A 81 0.53 1.33 6.65
N VAL A 82 0.81 0.82 7.85
CA VAL A 82 0.94 -0.63 8.10
C VAL A 82 -0.12 -1.06 9.11
N PHE A 83 -0.95 -2.02 8.70
CA PHE A 83 -2.01 -2.62 9.52
C PHE A 83 -1.69 -4.09 9.79
N ASP A 84 -0.84 -4.36 10.79
CA ASP A 84 -0.41 -5.72 11.14
C ASP A 84 -1.45 -6.50 11.96
N ARG A 85 -2.35 -5.79 12.66
CA ARG A 85 -3.41 -6.37 13.48
C ARG A 85 -4.70 -6.68 12.73
N LYS A 86 -4.83 -6.21 11.50
CA LYS A 86 -5.95 -6.56 10.62
C LYS A 86 -5.84 -8.00 10.15
N SER A 87 -6.96 -8.61 9.81
CA SER A 87 -7.00 -9.93 9.22
C SER A 87 -7.75 -9.87 7.88
N PRO A 88 -7.04 -9.98 6.75
CA PRO A 88 -5.58 -10.10 6.59
C PRO A 88 -4.82 -8.83 6.97
N SER A 89 -3.54 -8.97 7.38
CA SER A 89 -2.62 -7.84 7.54
C SER A 89 -2.24 -7.26 6.18
N TYR A 90 -2.03 -5.93 6.11
CA TYR A 90 -1.70 -5.27 4.87
C TYR A 90 -0.95 -3.94 5.09
N TRP A 91 -0.25 -3.52 4.07
CA TRP A 91 0.28 -2.17 3.92
C TRP A 91 -0.63 -1.40 2.98
N ALA A 92 -0.89 -0.12 3.28
CA ALA A 92 -1.71 0.76 2.46
C ALA A 92 -0.90 1.96 1.97
N PHE A 93 -1.10 2.30 0.70
CA PHE A 93 -0.52 3.43 -0.01
C PHE A 93 -1.69 4.18 -0.68
N GLU A 94 -2.41 5.00 0.11
CA GLU A 94 -3.68 5.59 -0.34
C GLU A 94 -3.51 6.95 -1.04
N ARG A 95 -2.29 7.50 -1.01
CA ARG A 95 -1.95 8.80 -1.61
C ARG A 95 -0.99 8.69 -2.78
N GLY A 96 -1.13 7.64 -3.55
CA GLY A 96 -0.28 7.36 -4.68
C GLY A 96 0.95 6.52 -4.33
N ILE A 97 1.36 5.71 -5.30
CA ILE A 97 2.58 4.92 -5.26
C ILE A 97 3.29 4.99 -6.60
N PHE A 98 4.60 5.10 -6.55
CA PHE A 98 5.48 4.87 -7.69
C PHE A 98 6.54 3.85 -7.27
N MET A 99 6.60 2.74 -7.97
CA MET A 99 7.53 1.65 -7.69
C MET A 99 8.36 1.35 -8.93
N GLU A 100 9.66 1.16 -8.73
CA GLU A 100 10.61 0.70 -9.74
C GLU A 100 11.18 -0.64 -9.33
N LYS A 101 11.32 -1.53 -10.29
CA LYS A 101 12.02 -2.80 -10.16
C LYS A 101 13.38 -2.70 -10.82
N PHE A 102 14.41 -3.21 -10.16
CA PHE A 102 15.79 -3.19 -10.65
C PHE A 102 16.30 -4.59 -10.97
N ASP A 103 17.18 -4.65 -11.96
CA ASP A 103 18.01 -5.81 -12.24
C ASP A 103 19.14 -5.97 -11.20
N SER A 104 20.03 -6.96 -11.42
CA SER A 104 21.14 -7.22 -10.52
C SER A 104 22.25 -6.17 -10.54
N VAL A 105 22.27 -5.28 -11.54
CA VAL A 105 23.25 -4.21 -11.72
C VAL A 105 22.63 -2.80 -11.57
N PHE A 106 21.43 -2.77 -10.95
CA PHE A 106 20.70 -1.53 -10.58
C PHE A 106 20.16 -0.73 -11.77
N ASN A 107 19.87 -1.36 -12.91
CA ASN A 107 19.08 -0.72 -13.97
C ASN A 107 17.59 -0.95 -13.72
N VAL A 108 16.76 0.02 -14.10
CA VAL A 108 15.29 -0.10 -14.00
C VAL A 108 14.79 -1.11 -15.05
N GLU A 109 14.22 -2.22 -14.61
CA GLU A 109 13.57 -3.22 -15.47
C GLU A 109 12.11 -2.89 -15.77
N ALA A 110 11.42 -2.35 -14.79
CA ALA A 110 10.03 -1.97 -14.90
C ALA A 110 9.70 -0.87 -13.89
N SER A 111 8.69 -0.09 -14.20
CA SER A 111 8.10 0.85 -13.26
C SER A 111 6.59 0.71 -13.24
N VAL A 112 5.98 1.01 -12.10
CA VAL A 112 4.52 1.05 -11.93
C VAL A 112 4.12 2.26 -11.12
N LYS A 113 3.05 2.92 -11.55
CA LYS A 113 2.38 4.00 -10.85
C LYS A 113 0.92 3.62 -10.64
N ALA A 114 0.34 4.01 -9.50
CA ALA A 114 -1.09 3.89 -9.22
C ALA A 114 -1.53 4.96 -8.22
N ASP A 115 -2.81 5.29 -8.19
CA ASP A 115 -3.36 6.24 -7.22
C ASP A 115 -3.44 5.63 -5.82
N THR A 116 -3.68 4.31 -5.74
CA THR A 116 -3.80 3.57 -4.49
C THR A 116 -3.20 2.18 -4.65
N ALA A 117 -2.51 1.69 -3.62
CA ALA A 117 -2.07 0.31 -3.58
C ALA A 117 -2.22 -0.30 -2.18
N TYR A 118 -2.47 -1.61 -2.16
CA TYR A 118 -2.45 -2.43 -0.97
C TYR A 118 -1.50 -3.62 -1.17
N TYR A 119 -0.69 -3.89 -0.17
CA TYR A 119 0.17 -5.07 -0.15
C TYR A 119 -0.22 -5.98 1.01
N TYR A 120 -0.73 -7.15 0.70
CA TYR A 120 -1.07 -8.20 1.66
C TYR A 120 0.17 -9.07 1.90
N ASP A 121 0.88 -8.78 2.97
CA ASP A 121 2.21 -9.33 3.28
C ASP A 121 2.24 -10.86 3.43
N LYS A 122 1.20 -11.45 4.04
CA LYS A 122 1.08 -12.91 4.20
C LYS A 122 0.74 -13.63 2.91
N GLN A 123 -0.06 -12.99 2.06
CA GLN A 123 -0.45 -13.52 0.74
C GLN A 123 0.59 -13.20 -0.34
N LYS A 124 1.54 -12.30 -0.08
CA LYS A 124 2.48 -11.77 -1.07
C LYS A 124 1.76 -11.20 -2.30
N LEU A 125 0.63 -10.53 -2.07
CA LEU A 125 -0.28 -10.04 -3.09
C LEU A 125 -0.33 -8.52 -3.08
N TRP A 126 0.04 -7.91 -4.19
CA TRP A 126 -0.21 -6.50 -4.46
C TRP A 126 -1.56 -6.30 -5.15
N LYS A 127 -2.29 -5.28 -4.75
CA LYS A 127 -3.49 -4.77 -5.40
C LYS A 127 -3.29 -3.30 -5.69
N LEU A 128 -3.23 -2.93 -6.95
CA LEU A 128 -3.05 -1.55 -7.42
C LEU A 128 -4.35 -1.06 -8.06
N MET A 129 -4.75 0.17 -7.77
CA MET A 129 -6.03 0.72 -8.19
C MET A 129 -5.90 2.19 -8.58
N GLY A 130 -6.70 2.58 -9.57
CA GLY A 130 -6.78 3.93 -10.10
C GLY A 130 -5.55 4.30 -10.93
N ASN A 131 -5.77 4.62 -12.19
CA ASN A 131 -4.73 5.08 -13.13
C ASN A 131 -3.45 4.24 -13.08
N VAL A 132 -3.60 2.91 -13.05
CA VAL A 132 -2.45 1.99 -13.01
C VAL A 132 -1.72 2.07 -14.34
N ASP A 133 -0.46 2.48 -14.29
CA ASP A 133 0.40 2.69 -15.44
C ASP A 133 1.73 1.96 -15.23
N ILE A 134 2.03 1.01 -16.10
CA ILE A 134 3.23 0.18 -16.02
C ILE A 134 4.05 0.36 -17.29
N SER A 135 5.36 0.50 -17.12
CA SER A 135 6.32 0.48 -18.22
C SER A 135 7.34 -0.63 -18.02
N ASN A 136 7.70 -1.32 -19.09
CA ASN A 136 8.72 -2.36 -19.09
C ASN A 136 9.93 -1.99 -19.95
N LEU A 137 10.98 -2.83 -19.90
CA LEU A 137 12.21 -2.63 -20.68
C LEU A 137 12.01 -2.65 -22.21
N ARG A 138 10.91 -3.21 -22.70
CA ARG A 138 10.61 -3.26 -24.15
C ARG A 138 9.99 -1.96 -24.67
N GLY A 139 9.78 -0.97 -23.80
CA GLY A 139 9.09 0.25 -24.13
C GLY A 139 7.57 0.07 -24.27
N GLU A 140 7.03 -1.05 -23.78
CA GLU A 140 5.60 -1.29 -23.72
C GLU A 140 5.01 -0.60 -22.49
N ARG A 141 3.84 -0.01 -22.64
CA ARG A 141 3.09 0.66 -21.58
C ARG A 141 1.74 0.00 -21.41
N PHE A 142 1.39 -0.32 -20.16
CA PHE A 142 0.15 -0.99 -19.79
C PHE A 142 -0.66 -0.07 -18.89
N GLU A 143 -1.87 0.25 -19.28
CA GLU A 143 -2.79 1.14 -18.57
C GLU A 143 -4.06 0.38 -18.18
N THR A 144 -4.43 0.42 -16.91
CA THR A 144 -5.66 -0.21 -16.39
C THR A 144 -6.13 0.47 -15.10
N GLU A 145 -7.37 0.20 -14.68
CA GLU A 145 -7.94 0.71 -13.43
C GLU A 145 -7.68 -0.19 -12.22
N LEU A 146 -7.32 -1.44 -12.45
CA LEU A 146 -7.08 -2.41 -11.39
C LEU A 146 -6.06 -3.43 -11.86
N LEU A 147 -5.11 -3.75 -10.99
CA LEU A 147 -4.10 -4.77 -11.24
C LEU A 147 -3.82 -5.55 -9.96
N TYR A 148 -3.64 -6.84 -10.10
CA TYR A 148 -3.13 -7.72 -9.06
C TYR A 148 -1.78 -8.29 -9.48
N TRP A 149 -0.83 -8.30 -8.54
CA TRP A 149 0.46 -8.97 -8.69
C TRP A 149 0.62 -9.98 -7.56
N ASP A 150 0.51 -11.25 -7.90
CA ASP A 150 0.68 -12.40 -7.00
C ASP A 150 2.14 -12.88 -7.09
N GLN A 151 2.93 -12.50 -6.11
CA GLN A 151 4.36 -12.85 -6.06
C GLN A 151 4.60 -14.35 -5.83
N ASN A 152 3.66 -15.05 -5.15
CA ASN A 152 3.77 -16.49 -4.95
C ASN A 152 3.55 -17.28 -6.25
N LYS A 153 2.66 -16.78 -7.12
CA LYS A 153 2.39 -17.41 -8.41
C LYS A 153 3.22 -16.85 -9.55
N HIS A 154 3.99 -15.78 -9.29
CA HIS A 154 4.73 -15.04 -10.31
C HIS A 154 3.84 -14.57 -11.46
N THR A 155 2.62 -14.09 -11.14
CA THR A 155 1.63 -13.67 -12.13
C THR A 155 1.11 -12.27 -11.82
N ILE A 156 0.81 -11.56 -12.91
CA ILE A 156 0.12 -10.27 -12.89
C ILE A 156 -1.19 -10.46 -13.63
N TYR A 157 -2.31 -9.97 -13.09
CA TYR A 157 -3.62 -10.14 -13.72
C TYR A 157 -4.57 -8.99 -13.41
N SER A 158 -5.56 -8.83 -14.29
CA SER A 158 -6.65 -7.88 -14.16
C SER A 158 -7.92 -8.41 -14.81
N ASP A 159 -9.08 -8.07 -14.24
CA ASP A 159 -10.39 -8.31 -14.87
C ASP A 159 -10.97 -7.05 -15.52
N LYS A 160 -10.23 -5.93 -15.44
CA LYS A 160 -10.66 -4.65 -15.99
C LYS A 160 -10.22 -4.49 -17.43
N PHE A 161 -10.65 -3.37 -18.02
CA PHE A 161 -10.15 -2.93 -19.30
C PHE A 161 -8.65 -2.67 -19.18
N ILE A 162 -7.90 -3.06 -20.21
CA ILE A 162 -6.47 -2.80 -20.34
C ILE A 162 -6.17 -2.23 -21.71
N ARG A 163 -5.28 -1.25 -21.75
CA ARG A 163 -4.67 -0.70 -22.95
C ARG A 163 -3.17 -0.97 -22.88
N ILE A 164 -2.66 -1.62 -23.91
CA ILE A 164 -1.22 -1.92 -24.05
C ILE A 164 -0.73 -1.15 -25.27
N GLU A 165 0.17 -0.25 -25.05
CA GLU A 165 0.85 0.53 -26.10
C GLU A 165 2.23 -0.09 -26.35
N GLN A 166 2.44 -0.55 -27.56
CA GLN A 166 3.72 -1.05 -28.08
C GLN A 166 4.23 -0.07 -29.15
N PRO A 167 5.51 -0.11 -29.53
CA PRO A 167 6.06 0.80 -30.52
C PRO A 167 5.35 0.78 -31.88
N ASP A 168 4.76 -0.36 -32.26
CA ASP A 168 4.17 -0.61 -33.57
C ASP A 168 2.63 -0.77 -33.52
N ARG A 169 2.01 -0.87 -32.33
CA ARG A 169 0.58 -1.13 -32.21
C ARG A 169 0.03 -0.75 -30.85
N ILE A 170 -1.29 -0.60 -30.79
CA ILE A 170 -2.04 -0.50 -29.55
C ILE A 170 -2.99 -1.71 -29.48
N ILE A 171 -2.95 -2.42 -28.37
CA ILE A 171 -3.84 -3.55 -28.10
C ILE A 171 -4.70 -3.17 -26.90
N MET A 172 -6.00 -3.39 -27.00
CA MET A 172 -6.96 -3.13 -25.94
C MET A 172 -7.81 -4.36 -25.67
N GLY A 173 -8.37 -4.47 -24.46
CA GLY A 173 -9.30 -5.55 -24.17
C GLY A 173 -9.74 -5.55 -22.73
N HIS A 174 -10.50 -6.58 -22.36
CA HIS A 174 -10.95 -6.82 -21.01
C HIS A 174 -10.42 -8.17 -20.52
N GLY A 175 -9.82 -8.11 -19.32
CA GLY A 175 -9.19 -9.26 -18.71
C GLY A 175 -7.77 -9.50 -19.27
N PHE A 176 -6.83 -9.54 -18.35
CA PHE A 176 -5.39 -9.63 -18.65
C PHE A 176 -4.74 -10.59 -17.68
N ASP A 177 -3.91 -11.47 -18.19
CA ASP A 177 -3.08 -12.41 -17.42
C ASP A 177 -1.66 -12.38 -17.98
N SER A 178 -0.65 -12.27 -17.12
CA SER A 178 0.75 -12.13 -17.54
C SER A 178 1.69 -12.81 -16.54
N ASN A 179 2.91 -13.09 -17.01
CA ASN A 179 4.03 -13.37 -16.12
C ASN A 179 4.48 -12.08 -15.39
N GLU A 180 5.27 -12.24 -14.34
CA GLU A 180 5.74 -11.13 -13.48
C GLU A 180 6.60 -10.09 -14.21
N GLN A 181 7.26 -10.46 -15.32
CA GLN A 181 8.05 -9.58 -16.17
C GLN A 181 7.22 -8.86 -17.24
N MET A 182 5.92 -9.17 -17.35
CA MET A 182 5.01 -8.64 -18.37
C MET A 182 5.53 -8.81 -19.81
N THR A 183 6.21 -9.94 -20.06
CA THR A 183 6.78 -10.29 -21.36
C THR A 183 5.96 -11.30 -22.14
N ILE A 184 5.14 -12.10 -21.43
CA ILE A 184 4.21 -13.08 -21.97
C ILE A 184 2.86 -12.81 -21.33
N TYR A 185 1.87 -12.45 -22.13
CA TYR A 185 0.55 -12.10 -21.63
C TYR A 185 -0.59 -12.54 -22.55
N THR A 186 -1.76 -12.64 -21.98
CA THR A 186 -3.01 -12.99 -22.67
C THR A 186 -4.07 -11.95 -22.34
N ILE A 187 -4.80 -11.48 -23.35
CA ILE A 187 -5.97 -10.63 -23.22
C ILE A 187 -7.21 -11.47 -23.54
N ARG A 188 -8.14 -11.57 -22.60
CA ARG A 188 -9.29 -12.49 -22.73
C ARG A 188 -10.31 -12.05 -23.79
N LYS A 189 -10.53 -10.74 -23.94
CA LYS A 189 -11.45 -10.17 -24.93
C LYS A 189 -10.70 -9.03 -25.64
N PRO A 190 -9.83 -9.34 -26.61
CA PRO A 190 -9.00 -8.35 -27.26
C PRO A 190 -9.81 -7.51 -28.25
N ALA A 191 -9.46 -6.22 -28.34
CA ALA A 191 -9.76 -5.32 -29.44
C ALA A 191 -8.46 -4.57 -29.75
N GLY A 192 -8.07 -4.41 -30.98
CA GLY A 192 -6.74 -3.86 -31.32
C GLY A 192 -6.80 -2.79 -32.38
N ILE A 193 -5.86 -1.86 -32.30
CA ILE A 193 -5.53 -0.91 -33.37
C ILE A 193 -4.12 -1.27 -33.83
N PHE A 194 -3.99 -1.56 -35.11
CA PHE A 194 -2.70 -1.83 -35.72
C PHE A 194 -2.34 -0.64 -36.65
N TYR A 195 -1.14 -0.14 -36.54
CA TYR A 195 -0.61 0.79 -37.50
C TYR A 195 -0.13 -0.02 -38.70
N VAL A 196 -0.71 0.21 -39.88
CA VAL A 196 -0.32 -0.44 -41.12
C VAL A 196 0.50 0.57 -41.89
N ASP A 197 1.76 0.26 -42.15
CA ASP A 197 2.56 1.03 -43.11
C ASP A 197 2.02 0.74 -44.51
N ASP A 198 1.57 1.77 -45.21
CA ASP A 198 0.96 1.69 -46.54
C ASP A 198 1.91 1.08 -47.61
N ASP A 199 3.21 1.04 -47.35
CA ASP A 199 4.22 0.48 -48.26
C ASP A 199 4.20 -1.08 -48.30
N SER A 200 3.42 -1.77 -47.47
CA SER A 200 3.37 -3.23 -47.44
C SER A 200 2.10 -3.83 -48.04
N MET A 201 1.16 -3.04 -48.55
CA MET A 201 -0.03 -3.55 -49.21
C MET A 201 0.25 -3.84 -50.68
N THR A 202 0.64 -5.05 -51.03
CA THR A 202 0.44 -5.60 -52.36
C THR A 202 -1.06 -5.77 -52.61
N PRO A 203 -1.62 -5.35 -53.78
CA PRO A 203 -3.07 -5.37 -54.05
C PRO A 203 -3.75 -6.74 -54.10
N ALA A 204 -3.05 -7.81 -53.72
CA ALA A 204 -3.54 -9.19 -53.88
C ALA A 204 -4.34 -9.74 -52.69
N ASP A 205 -4.38 -9.05 -51.56
CA ASP A 205 -4.97 -9.61 -50.34
C ASP A 205 -6.33 -9.04 -49.95
N SER A 206 -6.97 -8.24 -50.85
CA SER A 206 -8.28 -7.63 -50.59
C SER A 206 -9.49 -8.41 -51.10
N LEU A 207 -9.34 -9.67 -51.50
CA LEU A 207 -10.44 -10.47 -52.04
C LEU A 207 -10.62 -11.81 -51.31
N GLN A 208 -11.02 -11.75 -50.03
CA GLN A 208 -11.75 -12.85 -49.42
C GLN A 208 -12.54 -12.43 -48.17
N THR A 209 -13.56 -11.60 -48.42
CA THR A 209 -14.73 -11.63 -47.55
C THR A 209 -15.79 -12.46 -48.27
N GLY A 210 -15.79 -13.76 -48.06
CA GLY A 210 -16.84 -14.64 -48.45
C GLY A 210 -18.11 -14.29 -47.67
N VAL A 211 -19.07 -13.74 -48.39
CA VAL A 211 -20.45 -13.68 -47.92
C VAL A 211 -21.15 -14.90 -48.53
N ASP A 212 -21.24 -15.99 -47.75
CA ASP A 212 -22.20 -17.04 -48.00
C ASP A 212 -23.61 -16.48 -47.77
N GLN A 213 -24.33 -16.22 -48.85
CA GLN A 213 -25.77 -16.15 -48.82
C GLN A 213 -26.32 -17.38 -49.50
N ALA A 214 -26.78 -18.33 -48.71
CA ALA A 214 -27.69 -19.38 -49.10
C ALA A 214 -29.04 -18.79 -49.53
N GLY A 215 -29.60 -19.30 -50.62
CA GLY A 215 -30.93 -18.94 -51.06
C GLY A 215 -31.24 -19.54 -52.44
N GLY A 216 -31.57 -20.82 -52.47
CA GLY A 216 -32.04 -21.50 -53.66
C GLY A 216 -33.34 -20.94 -54.17
N VAL A 217 -33.57 -21.11 -55.45
CA VAL A 217 -34.86 -21.55 -56.00
C VAL A 217 -34.61 -22.15 -57.36
N GLN A 218 -34.83 -23.42 -57.44
CA GLN A 218 -34.97 -24.21 -58.64
C GLN A 218 -36.24 -23.80 -59.34
N LYS A 219 -36.19 -23.57 -60.66
CA LYS A 219 -37.38 -23.61 -61.49
C LYS A 219 -37.07 -24.29 -62.81
N ASP A 220 -37.61 -25.48 -62.90
CA ASP A 220 -37.78 -26.23 -64.12
C ASP A 220 -38.43 -25.39 -65.21
N SER A 221 -38.06 -25.62 -66.40
CA SER A 221 -38.94 -25.51 -67.57
C SER A 221 -38.48 -26.42 -68.67
N ILE A 222 -39.39 -27.28 -68.90
CA ILE A 222 -39.62 -28.25 -69.89
C ILE A 222 -39.58 -27.68 -71.31
N LYS A 223 -39.03 -28.51 -72.16
CA LYS A 223 -38.99 -28.56 -73.59
C LYS A 223 -40.36 -28.64 -74.33
N PRO A 224 -40.39 -28.44 -75.59
CA PRO A 224 -40.39 -29.61 -76.45
C PRO A 224 -39.19 -29.82 -77.35
#